data_eefedc1d0de8a76fec50c9f65bf3a941
#
_entry.id   eefedc1d0de8a76fec50c9f65bf3a941
#
_cell.length_a   1.000
_cell.length_b   1.000
_cell.length_c   1.000
_cell.angle_alpha   90.00
_cell.angle_beta   90.00
_cell.angle_gamma   90.00
#
_symmetry.space_group_name_H-M   'P 1'
#
loop_
_entity.id
_entity.type
_entity.pdbx_description
1 polymer ?
#
loop_
_entity_poly.entity_id
_entity_poly.type
_entity_poly.pdbx_seq_one_letter_code
_entity_poly.pdbx_strand_id
1 'polypeptide(L)'
;YRKEHPELSANASQIAWQLDDSENQLLPKMQTDIMLSQGNNILIIDAKYYSHMTQQQYGTNTLHSNNLYQIFTYVKNKEFELRELEHTVSGMLLYAQTDEDVIPNNTYQMSGNQISVRALNLNQNFSEITKDLDSIVKVHF
;
A
#
# COMPACT_ATOMS: atom_id res chain seq x y z
N TYR A 1 -2.46 12.77 -6.88
CA TYR A 1 -3.86 12.32 -6.87
C TYR A 1 -4.86 13.43 -6.50
N ARG A 2 -4.51 14.30 -5.56
CA ARG A 2 -5.44 15.35 -5.11
C ARG A 2 -5.94 16.24 -6.24
N LYS A 3 -5.08 16.54 -7.20
CA LYS A 3 -5.39 17.43 -8.31
C LYS A 3 -6.21 16.75 -9.40
N GLU A 4 -5.82 15.53 -9.78
CA GLU A 4 -6.44 14.80 -10.89
C GLU A 4 -7.67 14.00 -10.48
N HIS A 5 -7.79 13.67 -9.19
CA HIS A 5 -8.89 12.87 -8.65
C HIS A 5 -9.51 13.57 -7.44
N PRO A 6 -10.21 14.71 -7.65
CA PRO A 6 -10.79 15.47 -6.54
C PRO A 6 -11.90 14.72 -5.81
N GLU A 7 -12.47 13.68 -6.42
CA GLU A 7 -13.47 12.81 -5.79
C GLU A 7 -12.88 11.94 -4.69
N LEU A 8 -11.57 11.79 -4.65
CA LEU A 8 -10.87 11.00 -3.64
C LEU A 8 -10.23 11.91 -2.58
N SER A 9 -10.25 11.44 -1.34
CA SER A 9 -9.39 12.01 -0.31
C SER A 9 -8.01 11.35 -0.42
N ALA A 10 -6.97 12.15 -0.55
CA ALA A 10 -5.60 11.68 -0.66
C ALA A 10 -4.73 12.42 0.36
N ASN A 11 -4.19 11.67 1.31
CA ASN A 11 -3.35 12.24 2.37
C ASN A 11 -2.37 11.21 2.92
N ALA A 12 -1.39 11.70 3.67
CA ALA A 12 -0.51 10.86 4.47
C ALA A 12 -1.12 10.81 5.88
N SER A 13 -1.67 9.69 6.27
CA SER A 13 -2.43 9.56 7.50
C SER A 13 -1.74 8.66 8.50
N GLN A 14 -1.93 8.97 9.79
CA GLN A 14 -1.59 8.03 10.85
C GLN A 14 -2.72 7.02 11.01
N ILE A 15 -2.33 5.78 11.30
CA ILE A 15 -3.26 4.70 11.61
C ILE A 15 -3.11 4.38 13.10
N ALA A 16 -4.22 4.36 13.82
CA ALA A 16 -4.22 4.03 15.23
C ALA A 16 -4.06 2.53 15.44
N TRP A 17 -3.25 2.14 16.42
CA TRP A 17 -3.20 0.77 16.87
C TRP A 17 -4.54 0.39 17.49
N GLN A 18 -5.12 -0.70 17.04
CA GLN A 18 -6.38 -1.22 17.57
C GLN A 18 -6.05 -2.19 18.70
N LEU A 19 -6.12 -1.70 19.92
CA LEU A 19 -5.70 -2.44 21.11
C LEU A 19 -6.92 -2.94 21.89
N ASP A 20 -6.74 -4.06 22.58
CA ASP A 20 -7.76 -4.62 23.47
C ASP A 20 -7.84 -3.84 24.80
N ASP A 21 -6.77 -3.13 25.13
CA ASP A 21 -6.68 -2.27 26.31
C ASP A 21 -6.14 -0.89 25.89
N SER A 22 -5.79 -0.05 26.86
CA SER A 22 -5.26 1.29 26.60
C SER A 22 -3.72 1.35 26.66
N GLU A 23 -3.03 0.22 26.74
CA GLU A 23 -1.57 0.20 26.85
C GLU A 23 -0.95 0.40 25.48
N ASN A 24 -0.50 1.63 25.22
CA ASN A 24 0.11 1.99 23.96
C ASN A 24 1.55 2.51 24.11
N GLN A 25 2.12 2.35 25.30
CA GLN A 25 3.47 2.84 25.57
C GLN A 25 4.50 2.13 24.69
N LEU A 26 5.40 2.91 24.11
CA LEU A 26 6.48 2.45 23.22
C LEU A 26 6.01 1.88 21.88
N LEU A 27 4.72 1.90 21.56
CA LEU A 27 4.28 1.52 20.21
C LEU A 27 4.70 2.60 19.21
N PRO A 28 5.30 2.20 18.07
CA PRO A 28 5.68 3.16 17.05
C PRO A 28 4.44 3.73 16.35
N LYS A 29 4.56 4.94 15.84
CA LYS A 29 3.50 5.51 15.00
C LYS A 29 3.42 4.76 13.68
N MET A 30 2.19 4.46 13.25
CA MET A 30 1.93 3.96 11.91
C MET A 30 1.56 5.13 11.01
N GLN A 31 2.49 5.51 10.14
CA GLN A 31 2.30 6.64 9.22
C GLN A 31 2.30 6.09 7.79
N THR A 32 1.20 6.29 7.07
CA THR A 32 1.13 5.90 5.66
C THR A 32 1.79 6.94 4.78
N ASP A 33 2.36 6.51 3.65
CA ASP A 33 2.85 7.44 2.64
C ASP A 33 1.67 8.10 1.92
N ILE A 34 0.73 7.29 1.46
CA ILE A 34 -0.48 7.75 0.79
C ILE A 34 -1.66 6.91 1.25
N MET A 35 -2.74 7.55 1.61
CA MET A 35 -4.02 6.90 1.83
C MET A 35 -5.04 7.55 0.90
N LEU A 36 -5.60 6.75 -0.01
CA LEU A 36 -6.68 7.17 -0.88
C LEU A 36 -7.99 6.65 -0.32
N SER A 37 -9.01 7.47 -0.28
CA SER A 37 -10.31 7.04 0.22
C SER A 37 -11.46 7.71 -0.53
N GLN A 38 -12.52 6.94 -0.69
CA GLN A 38 -13.82 7.41 -1.15
C GLN A 38 -14.86 6.76 -0.22
N GLY A 39 -15.35 7.51 0.74
CA GLY A 39 -16.15 6.95 1.82
C GLY A 39 -15.31 5.96 2.63
N ASN A 40 -15.82 4.74 2.81
CA ASN A 40 -15.14 3.67 3.51
C ASN A 40 -14.43 2.68 2.57
N ASN A 41 -14.23 3.05 1.32
CA ASN A 41 -13.37 2.33 0.38
C ASN A 41 -11.98 2.98 0.43
N ILE A 42 -11.01 2.26 0.98
CA ILE A 42 -9.71 2.81 1.35
C ILE A 42 -8.61 1.98 0.71
N LEU A 43 -7.63 2.65 0.10
CA LEU A 43 -6.40 2.06 -0.40
C LEU A 43 -5.22 2.72 0.30
N ILE A 44 -4.43 1.91 1.00
CA ILE A 44 -3.20 2.35 1.65
C ILE A 44 -2.03 1.99 0.75
N ILE A 45 -1.26 2.99 0.33
CA ILE A 45 -0.10 2.81 -0.53
C ILE A 45 1.16 3.12 0.25
N ASP A 46 2.10 2.19 0.24
CA ASP A 46 3.43 2.36 0.82
C ASP A 46 4.44 2.35 -0.33
N ALA A 47 5.05 3.50 -0.58
CA ALA A 47 6.01 3.68 -1.66
C ALA A 47 7.40 3.29 -1.18
N LYS A 48 8.09 2.48 -1.96
CA LYS A 48 9.43 1.99 -1.63
C LYS A 48 10.40 2.27 -2.77
N TYR A 49 11.59 2.68 -2.40
CA TYR A 49 12.69 2.88 -3.33
C TYR A 49 13.90 2.08 -2.85
N TYR A 50 14.16 0.96 -3.53
CA TYR A 50 15.29 0.11 -3.23
C TYR A 50 16.10 -0.17 -4.50
N SER A 51 17.38 -0.48 -4.34
CA SER A 51 18.19 -0.95 -5.45
C SER A 51 17.69 -2.29 -6.01
N HIS A 52 17.03 -3.10 -5.16
CA HIS A 52 16.41 -4.35 -5.55
C HIS A 52 15.01 -4.43 -4.96
N MET A 53 14.00 -4.74 -5.79
CA MET A 53 12.60 -4.88 -5.37
C MET A 53 12.35 -6.16 -4.59
N THR A 54 13.20 -7.19 -4.80
CA THR A 54 13.10 -8.47 -4.12
C THR A 54 14.35 -8.74 -3.31
N GLN A 55 14.25 -9.65 -2.36
CA GLN A 55 15.38 -10.20 -1.62
C GLN A 55 15.59 -11.65 -2.03
N GLN A 56 16.84 -12.09 -2.00
CA GLN A 56 17.14 -13.49 -2.25
C GLN A 56 17.19 -14.24 -0.94
N GLN A 57 16.43 -15.32 -0.85
CA GLN A 57 16.37 -16.19 0.31
C GLN A 57 16.35 -17.65 -0.16
N TYR A 58 17.30 -18.45 0.32
CA TYR A 58 17.43 -19.86 -0.06
C TYR A 58 17.48 -20.06 -1.59
N GLY A 59 18.14 -19.14 -2.30
CA GLY A 59 18.25 -19.21 -3.77
C GLY A 59 17.01 -18.77 -4.54
N THR A 60 15.97 -18.30 -3.84
CA THR A 60 14.71 -17.84 -4.44
C THR A 60 14.51 -16.36 -4.19
N ASN A 61 14.05 -15.62 -5.21
CA ASN A 61 13.70 -14.23 -5.06
C ASN A 61 12.34 -14.10 -4.37
N THR A 62 12.28 -13.35 -3.28
CA THR A 62 11.06 -13.07 -2.54
C THR A 62 10.89 -11.57 -2.30
N LEU A 63 9.68 -11.14 -1.98
CA LEU A 63 9.43 -9.78 -1.55
C LEU A 63 10.08 -9.54 -0.18
N HIS A 64 10.41 -8.27 0.10
CA HIS A 64 10.94 -7.89 1.41
C HIS A 64 9.89 -8.14 2.48
N SER A 65 10.16 -9.07 3.40
CA SER A 65 9.18 -9.49 4.40
C SER A 65 8.74 -8.36 5.32
N ASN A 66 9.65 -7.46 5.71
CA ASN A 66 9.32 -6.33 6.56
C ASN A 66 8.31 -5.40 5.89
N ASN A 67 8.39 -5.23 4.58
CA ASN A 67 7.44 -4.40 3.83
C ASN A 67 6.04 -5.04 3.81
N LEU A 68 5.98 -6.35 3.63
CA LEU A 68 4.72 -7.08 3.67
C LEU A 68 4.08 -7.02 5.06
N TYR A 69 4.86 -7.19 6.11
CA TYR A 69 4.38 -7.07 7.49
C TYR A 69 3.85 -5.66 7.77
N GLN A 70 4.56 -4.65 7.30
CA GLN A 70 4.17 -3.26 7.49
C GLN A 70 2.82 -2.96 6.84
N ILE A 71 2.66 -3.26 5.55
CA ILE A 71 1.42 -2.96 4.84
C ILE A 71 0.25 -3.78 5.38
N PHE A 72 0.49 -5.05 5.71
CA PHE A 72 -0.53 -5.91 6.30
C PHE A 72 -1.00 -5.37 7.65
N THR A 73 -0.09 -4.92 8.49
CA THR A 73 -0.40 -4.32 9.79
C THR A 73 -1.23 -3.06 9.62
N TYR A 74 -0.88 -2.20 8.68
CA TYR A 74 -1.64 -0.97 8.40
C TYR A 74 -3.07 -1.30 7.97
N VAL A 75 -3.22 -2.22 7.02
CA VAL A 75 -4.52 -2.62 6.50
C VAL A 75 -5.38 -3.22 7.60
N LYS A 76 -4.85 -4.12 8.41
CA LYS A 76 -5.61 -4.80 9.47
C LYS A 76 -6.05 -3.86 10.57
N ASN A 77 -5.20 -2.91 10.98
CA ASN A 77 -5.60 -1.93 11.99
C ASN A 77 -6.67 -0.97 11.44
N LYS A 78 -6.55 -0.55 10.20
CA LYS A 78 -7.56 0.32 9.57
C LYS A 78 -8.89 -0.42 9.39
N GLU A 79 -8.85 -1.67 8.97
CA GLU A 79 -10.06 -2.49 8.83
C GLU A 79 -10.76 -2.69 10.17
N PHE A 80 -10.02 -2.97 11.22
CA PHE A 80 -10.59 -3.16 12.54
C PHE A 80 -11.22 -1.86 13.06
N GLU A 81 -10.63 -0.70 12.78
CA GLU A 81 -11.21 0.60 13.10
C GLU A 81 -12.59 0.77 12.47
N LEU A 82 -12.79 0.24 11.24
CA LEU A 82 -14.01 0.38 10.47
C LEU A 82 -14.95 -0.84 10.60
N ARG A 83 -14.68 -1.76 11.52
CA ARG A 83 -15.35 -3.07 11.59
C ARG A 83 -16.87 -3.02 11.68
N GLU A 84 -17.44 -1.96 12.26
CA GLU A 84 -18.88 -1.81 12.44
C GLU A 84 -19.55 -1.09 11.29
N LEU A 85 -18.79 -0.69 10.28
CA LEU A 85 -19.25 -0.01 9.09
C LEU A 85 -19.02 -0.89 7.88
N GLU A 86 -19.84 -0.73 6.85
CA GLU A 86 -19.53 -1.33 5.56
C GLU A 86 -18.24 -0.68 5.02
N HIS A 87 -17.25 -1.50 4.68
CA HIS A 87 -15.92 -0.98 4.33
C HIS A 87 -15.19 -1.93 3.38
N THR A 88 -14.20 -1.37 2.68
CA THR A 88 -13.21 -2.12 1.93
C THR A 88 -11.85 -1.46 2.20
N VAL A 89 -10.90 -2.21 2.72
CA VAL A 89 -9.55 -1.72 2.98
C VAL A 89 -8.56 -2.60 2.22
N SER A 90 -7.78 -1.98 1.35
CA SER A 90 -6.77 -2.65 0.54
C SER A 90 -5.41 -2.00 0.78
N GLY A 91 -4.35 -2.76 0.56
CA GLY A 91 -2.99 -2.28 0.66
C GLY A 91 -2.23 -2.45 -0.64
N MET A 92 -1.24 -1.62 -0.85
CA MET A 92 -0.35 -1.71 -2.01
C MET A 92 1.07 -1.32 -1.61
N LEU A 93 2.02 -2.17 -1.99
CA LEU A 93 3.43 -1.83 -2.01
C LEU A 93 3.75 -1.35 -3.42
N LEU A 94 4.20 -0.11 -3.54
CA LEU A 94 4.53 0.50 -4.82
C LEU A 94 6.03 0.76 -4.86
N TYR A 95 6.73 -0.01 -5.68
CA TYR A 95 8.19 0.07 -5.82
C TYR A 95 8.57 0.90 -7.04
N ALA A 96 9.64 1.68 -6.92
CA ALA A 96 10.32 2.22 -8.09
C ALA A 96 10.96 1.04 -8.83
N GLN A 97 10.66 0.92 -10.14
CA GLN A 97 11.16 -0.19 -10.93
C GLN A 97 12.69 -0.14 -11.07
N THR A 98 13.31 -1.29 -10.87
CA THR A 98 14.76 -1.48 -10.99
C THR A 98 15.08 -2.30 -12.24
N ASP A 99 16.38 -2.60 -12.46
CA ASP A 99 16.85 -3.40 -13.58
C ASP A 99 16.78 -4.91 -13.32
N GLU A 100 16.07 -5.33 -12.26
CA GLU A 100 15.92 -6.75 -11.95
C GLU A 100 15.12 -7.49 -13.03
N ASP A 101 15.48 -8.76 -13.24
CA ASP A 101 14.75 -9.65 -14.16
C ASP A 101 13.34 -9.95 -13.64
N VAL A 102 13.18 -10.03 -12.33
CA VAL A 102 11.89 -10.27 -11.69
C VAL A 102 11.30 -8.95 -11.25
N ILE A 103 10.20 -8.55 -11.87
CA ILE A 103 9.49 -7.32 -11.57
C ILE A 103 8.17 -7.68 -10.88
N PRO A 104 7.98 -7.33 -9.58
CA PRO A 104 6.75 -7.65 -8.87
C PRO A 104 5.54 -6.98 -9.50
N ASN A 105 4.50 -7.76 -9.76
CA ASN A 105 3.22 -7.27 -10.26
C ASN A 105 2.15 -8.30 -9.87
N ASN A 106 1.84 -8.34 -8.59
CA ASN A 106 1.00 -9.39 -8.04
C ASN A 106 -0.10 -8.80 -7.16
N THR A 107 -1.20 -9.54 -7.08
CA THR A 107 -2.30 -9.23 -6.17
C THR A 107 -2.58 -10.47 -5.34
N TYR A 108 -2.63 -10.29 -4.03
CA TYR A 108 -2.88 -11.36 -3.07
C TYR A 108 -4.14 -11.07 -2.27
N GLN A 109 -4.86 -12.11 -1.90
CA GLN A 109 -5.93 -12.04 -0.91
C GLN A 109 -5.40 -12.59 0.40
N MET A 110 -5.27 -11.73 1.39
CA MET A 110 -4.68 -12.09 2.69
C MET A 110 -5.67 -11.77 3.80
N SER A 111 -6.20 -12.81 4.45
CA SER A 111 -7.13 -12.65 5.59
C SER A 111 -8.28 -11.70 5.30
N GLY A 112 -8.87 -11.80 4.10
CA GLY A 112 -10.01 -11.00 3.69
C GLY A 112 -9.67 -9.66 3.05
N ASN A 113 -8.39 -9.31 2.92
CA ASN A 113 -7.97 -8.04 2.32
C ASN A 113 -7.15 -8.27 1.06
N GLN A 114 -7.28 -7.35 0.12
CA GLN A 114 -6.47 -7.35 -1.08
C GLN A 114 -5.16 -6.60 -0.81
N ILE A 115 -4.04 -7.28 -1.02
CA ILE A 115 -2.70 -6.71 -0.91
C ILE A 115 -2.04 -6.83 -2.27
N SER A 116 -1.65 -5.71 -2.84
CA SER A 116 -1.05 -5.64 -4.18
C SER A 116 0.42 -5.24 -4.09
N VAL A 117 1.20 -5.72 -5.03
CA VAL A 117 2.59 -5.30 -5.19
C VAL A 117 2.76 -4.87 -6.65
N ARG A 118 3.18 -3.64 -6.84
CA ARG A 118 3.35 -3.05 -8.18
C ARG A 118 4.70 -2.36 -8.28
N ALA A 119 5.20 -2.28 -9.50
CA ALA A 119 6.40 -1.51 -9.82
C ALA A 119 6.01 -0.33 -10.71
N LEU A 120 6.57 0.84 -10.41
CA LEU A 120 6.36 2.05 -11.20
C LEU A 120 7.64 2.37 -11.96
N ASN A 121 7.58 2.37 -13.29
CA ASN A 121 8.72 2.73 -14.11
C ASN A 121 8.88 4.25 -14.13
N LEU A 122 9.91 4.75 -13.46
CA LEU A 122 10.22 6.18 -13.41
C LEU A 122 11.08 6.63 -14.61
N ASN A 123 11.58 5.68 -15.42
CA ASN A 123 12.38 5.97 -16.61
C ASN A 123 11.49 6.07 -17.85
N GLN A 124 10.47 6.90 -17.76
CA GLN A 124 9.52 7.17 -18.83
C GLN A 124 9.05 8.62 -18.71
N ASN A 125 8.35 9.13 -19.71
CA ASN A 125 7.89 10.52 -19.65
C ASN A 125 6.78 10.69 -18.61
N PHE A 126 6.57 11.93 -18.20
CA PHE A 126 5.62 12.25 -17.12
C PHE A 126 4.20 11.79 -17.45
N SER A 127 3.77 11.88 -18.73
CA SER A 127 2.42 11.47 -19.10
C SER A 127 2.19 9.98 -18.92
N GLU A 128 3.20 9.14 -19.14
CA GLU A 128 3.11 7.69 -18.93
C GLU A 128 3.08 7.35 -17.43
N ILE A 129 3.88 8.06 -16.63
CA ILE A 129 3.83 7.92 -15.16
C ILE A 129 2.44 8.26 -14.65
N THR A 130 1.85 9.35 -15.14
CA THR A 130 0.50 9.77 -14.77
C THR A 130 -0.52 8.69 -15.13
N LYS A 131 -0.43 8.08 -16.29
CA LYS A 131 -1.32 6.98 -16.70
C LYS A 131 -1.21 5.79 -15.77
N ASP A 132 0.01 5.42 -15.38
CA ASP A 132 0.23 4.30 -14.46
C ASP A 132 -0.40 4.57 -13.09
N LEU A 133 -0.24 5.78 -12.57
CA LEU A 133 -0.85 6.17 -11.31
C LEU A 133 -2.38 6.25 -11.40
N ASP A 134 -2.93 6.73 -12.52
CA ASP A 134 -4.37 6.76 -12.74
C ASP A 134 -4.96 5.36 -12.82
N SER A 135 -4.23 4.40 -13.36
CA SER A 135 -4.71 3.01 -13.43
C SER A 135 -4.94 2.40 -12.06
N ILE A 136 -4.16 2.81 -11.06
CA ILE A 136 -4.35 2.36 -9.68
C ILE A 136 -5.72 2.80 -9.17
N VAL A 137 -6.09 4.05 -9.41
CA VAL A 137 -7.40 4.57 -9.01
C VAL A 137 -8.53 3.81 -9.71
N LYS A 138 -8.40 3.60 -11.01
CA LYS A 138 -9.44 2.92 -11.82
C LYS A 138 -9.67 1.48 -11.37
N VAL A 139 -8.65 0.82 -10.86
CA VAL A 139 -8.77 -0.58 -10.40
C VAL A 139 -9.44 -0.65 -9.02
N HIS A 140 -9.20 0.34 -8.14
CA HIS A 140 -9.63 0.28 -6.74
C HIS A 140 -10.90 1.10 -6.46
N PHE A 141 -11.24 2.04 -7.30
CA PHE A 141 -12.37 2.94 -7.14
C PHE A 141 -13.18 3.04 -8.43
#